data_f6863a5b490d7e7057115b807ed2fffc
#
_entry.id   f6863a5b490d7e7057115b807ed2fffc
#
_cell.length_a   1.000
_cell.length_b   1.000
_cell.length_c   1.000
_cell.angle_alpha   90.00
_cell.angle_beta   90.00
_cell.angle_gamma   90.00
#
_symmetry.space_group_name_H-M   'P 1'
#
loop_
_entity.id
_entity.type
_entity.pdbx_description
1 polymer ?
#
loop_
_entity_poly.entity_id
_entity_poly.type
_entity_poly.pdbx_seq_one_letter_code
_entity_poly.pdbx_strand_id
1 'polypeptide(L)'
;MYSAATVANAFIRIAKKNGLALSNLKLQKLVYFAHGWCLAILGKPLIKECVEAWLYGPVVPDLYHALKRYGSGVVTEEIPDVPEIPENSGAYPFLNAVFNKYGMYTPAQLVAITHQPGAPWQNVCPRSVIPDELIAEYFKNLPEKLKGSANAGK
;
A
#
# COMPACT_ATOMS: atom_id res chain seq x y z
N MET A 1 8.64 -5.14 -10.81
CA MET A 1 7.28 -5.14 -10.21
C MET A 1 7.05 -6.41 -9.43
N TYR A 2 6.37 -6.27 -8.32
CA TYR A 2 5.95 -7.39 -7.48
C TYR A 2 4.46 -7.64 -7.64
N SER A 3 3.98 -8.81 -7.19
CA SER A 3 2.55 -8.96 -6.96
C SER A 3 2.16 -8.19 -5.69
N ALA A 4 0.92 -7.77 -5.61
CA ALA A 4 0.40 -7.11 -4.40
C ALA A 4 0.51 -8.04 -3.18
N ALA A 5 0.31 -9.34 -3.37
CA ALA A 5 0.44 -10.33 -2.30
C ALA A 5 1.87 -10.39 -1.75
N THR A 6 2.87 -10.31 -2.62
CA THR A 6 4.28 -10.29 -2.20
C THR A 6 4.57 -9.07 -1.34
N VAL A 7 4.08 -7.89 -1.74
CA VAL A 7 4.26 -6.66 -0.97
C VAL A 7 3.49 -6.74 0.35
N ALA A 8 2.27 -7.25 0.34
CA ALA A 8 1.47 -7.44 1.55
C ALA A 8 2.18 -8.35 2.56
N ASN A 9 2.76 -9.46 2.10
CA ASN A 9 3.53 -10.36 2.98
C ASN A 9 4.71 -9.65 3.64
N ALA A 10 5.40 -8.77 2.90
CA ALA A 10 6.48 -7.97 3.47
C ALA A 10 5.96 -7.07 4.59
N PHE A 11 4.82 -6.41 4.39
CA PHE A 11 4.20 -5.59 5.44
C PHE A 11 3.76 -6.43 6.64
N ILE A 12 3.25 -7.63 6.43
CA ILE A 12 2.89 -8.53 7.54
C ILE A 12 4.13 -8.83 8.39
N ARG A 13 5.27 -9.09 7.76
CA ARG A 13 6.54 -9.33 8.48
C ARG A 13 7.01 -8.10 9.24
N ILE A 14 6.95 -6.94 8.60
CA ILE A 14 7.33 -5.67 9.23
C ILE A 14 6.45 -5.41 10.45
N ALA A 15 5.13 -5.60 10.33
CA ALA A 15 4.20 -5.41 11.43
C ALA A 15 4.52 -6.35 12.61
N LYS A 16 4.79 -7.62 12.32
CA LYS A 16 5.14 -8.60 13.37
C LYS A 16 6.39 -8.16 14.13
N LYS A 17 7.41 -7.68 13.45
CA LYS A 17 8.64 -7.18 14.10
C LYS A 17 8.37 -5.97 14.98
N ASN A 18 7.33 -5.20 14.69
CA ASN A 18 6.95 -4.02 15.45
C ASN A 18 5.83 -4.28 16.46
N GLY A 19 5.44 -5.55 16.65
CA GLY A 19 4.38 -5.91 17.58
C GLY A 19 3.00 -5.41 17.17
N LEU A 20 2.78 -5.17 15.88
CA LEU A 20 1.52 -4.64 15.36
C LEU A 20 0.78 -5.69 14.55
N ALA A 21 -0.54 -5.55 14.52
CA ALA A 21 -1.44 -6.42 13.76
C ALA A 21 -2.06 -5.63 12.62
N LEU A 22 -2.23 -6.29 11.47
CA LEU A 22 -2.81 -5.68 10.28
C LEU A 22 -4.08 -6.40 9.87
N SER A 23 -5.09 -5.63 9.48
CA SER A 23 -6.31 -6.15 8.87
C SER A 23 -6.18 -6.11 7.34
N ASN A 24 -7.12 -6.76 6.64
CA ASN A 24 -7.21 -6.65 5.18
C ASN A 24 -7.26 -5.18 4.76
N LEU A 25 -8.13 -4.37 5.42
CA LEU A 25 -8.27 -2.95 5.08
C LEU A 25 -6.94 -2.19 5.21
N LYS A 26 -6.22 -2.39 6.31
CA LYS A 26 -4.91 -1.72 6.50
C LYS A 26 -3.90 -2.18 5.47
N LEU A 27 -3.86 -3.45 5.15
CA LEU A 27 -2.95 -3.97 4.12
C LEU A 27 -3.25 -3.38 2.75
N GLN A 28 -4.53 -3.25 2.38
CA GLN A 28 -4.91 -2.58 1.14
C GLN A 28 -4.35 -1.17 1.07
N LYS A 29 -4.48 -0.42 2.16
CA LYS A 29 -4.01 0.97 2.20
C LYS A 29 -2.48 1.06 2.17
N LEU A 30 -1.80 0.20 2.93
CA LEU A 30 -0.33 0.19 2.94
C LEU A 30 0.24 -0.16 1.56
N VAL A 31 -0.33 -1.15 0.89
CA VAL A 31 0.09 -1.52 -0.47
C VAL A 31 -0.16 -0.38 -1.45
N TYR A 32 -1.33 0.28 -1.35
CA TYR A 32 -1.64 1.44 -2.17
C TYR A 32 -0.63 2.58 -1.95
N PHE A 33 -0.34 2.93 -0.70
CA PHE A 33 0.61 3.99 -0.39
C PHE A 33 2.01 3.65 -0.90
N ALA A 34 2.44 2.40 -0.74
CA ALA A 34 3.74 1.97 -1.25
C ALA A 34 3.81 2.08 -2.77
N HIS A 35 2.75 1.68 -3.45
CA HIS A 35 2.66 1.80 -4.91
C HIS A 35 2.70 3.27 -5.34
N GLY A 36 1.93 4.13 -4.67
CA GLY A 36 1.90 5.55 -4.98
C GLY A 36 3.25 6.24 -4.79
N TRP A 37 3.92 5.97 -3.67
CA TRP A 37 5.25 6.54 -3.44
C TRP A 37 6.30 6.01 -4.41
N CYS A 38 6.21 4.73 -4.79
CA CYS A 38 7.09 4.15 -5.78
C CYS A 38 6.93 4.85 -7.13
N LEU A 39 5.70 5.07 -7.56
CA LEU A 39 5.41 5.82 -8.78
C LEU A 39 5.98 7.24 -8.72
N ALA A 40 5.80 7.91 -7.58
CA ALA A 40 6.23 9.30 -7.41
C ALA A 40 7.75 9.44 -7.35
N ILE A 41 8.43 8.52 -6.67
CA ILE A 41 9.88 8.62 -6.40
C ILE A 41 10.69 7.98 -7.51
N LEU A 42 10.31 6.77 -7.94
CA LEU A 42 11.08 5.98 -8.90
C LEU A 42 10.52 6.05 -10.33
N GLY A 43 9.34 6.62 -10.51
CA GLY A 43 8.71 6.76 -11.82
C GLY A 43 8.24 5.43 -12.41
N LYS A 44 8.07 4.40 -11.58
CA LYS A 44 7.64 3.07 -12.04
C LYS A 44 6.73 2.41 -11.02
N PRO A 45 5.84 1.50 -11.45
CA PRO A 45 4.92 0.83 -10.54
C PRO A 45 5.64 -0.15 -9.62
N LEU A 46 5.15 -0.28 -8.38
CA LEU A 46 5.62 -1.27 -7.43
C LEU A 46 4.91 -2.61 -7.65
N ILE A 47 3.59 -2.56 -7.87
CA ILE A 47 2.78 -3.75 -8.07
C ILE A 47 2.28 -3.84 -9.51
N LYS A 48 2.05 -5.07 -9.95
CA LYS A 48 1.58 -5.32 -11.33
C LYS A 48 0.05 -5.24 -11.48
N GLU A 49 -0.70 -5.40 -10.38
CA GLU A 49 -2.16 -5.35 -10.41
C GLU A 49 -2.66 -3.92 -10.46
N CYS A 50 -3.89 -3.75 -10.95
CA CYS A 50 -4.58 -2.45 -10.92
C CYS A 50 -5.16 -2.16 -9.54
N VAL A 51 -5.30 -0.87 -9.24
CA VAL A 51 -5.98 -0.39 -8.04
C VAL A 51 -7.36 0.11 -8.46
N GLU A 52 -8.39 -0.23 -7.69
CA GLU A 52 -9.77 0.18 -7.96
C GLU A 52 -10.32 1.06 -6.84
N ALA A 53 -11.27 1.93 -7.18
CA ALA A 53 -11.91 2.84 -6.24
C ALA A 53 -13.14 2.17 -5.61
N TRP A 54 -12.95 1.54 -4.46
CA TRP A 54 -14.03 0.90 -3.71
C TRP A 54 -14.57 1.82 -2.61
N LEU A 55 -15.63 1.38 -1.93
CA LEU A 55 -16.33 2.20 -0.94
C LEU A 55 -15.41 2.78 0.13
N TYR A 56 -14.48 2.00 0.65
CA TYR A 56 -13.57 2.43 1.72
C TYR A 56 -12.18 2.84 1.21
N GLY A 57 -12.10 3.23 -0.05
CA GLY A 57 -10.89 3.75 -0.64
C GLY A 57 -10.27 2.82 -1.69
N PRO A 58 -9.02 3.10 -2.06
CA PRO A 58 -8.33 2.28 -3.06
C PRO A 58 -8.13 0.84 -2.59
N VAL A 59 -8.39 -0.12 -3.46
CA VAL A 59 -8.27 -1.55 -3.19
C VAL A 59 -7.63 -2.25 -4.38
N VAL A 60 -6.76 -3.23 -4.11
CA VAL A 60 -6.30 -4.18 -5.12
C VAL A 60 -7.19 -5.42 -5.01
N PRO A 61 -8.08 -5.67 -5.98
CA PRO A 61 -9.08 -6.74 -5.85
C PRO A 61 -8.49 -8.13 -5.58
N ASP A 62 -7.43 -8.50 -6.29
CA ASP A 62 -6.79 -9.81 -6.08
C ASP A 62 -6.30 -9.98 -4.65
N LEU A 63 -5.70 -8.92 -4.08
CA LEU A 63 -5.25 -8.94 -2.70
C LEU A 63 -6.44 -9.03 -1.73
N TYR A 64 -7.50 -8.28 -2.01
CA TYR A 64 -8.72 -8.33 -1.19
C TYR A 64 -9.26 -9.75 -1.10
N HIS A 65 -9.37 -10.44 -2.23
CA HIS A 65 -9.88 -11.81 -2.26
C HIS A 65 -8.95 -12.79 -1.56
N ALA A 66 -7.64 -12.60 -1.64
CA ALA A 66 -6.68 -13.45 -0.95
C ALA A 66 -6.79 -13.33 0.58
N LEU A 67 -7.24 -12.18 1.07
CA LEU A 67 -7.36 -11.89 2.51
C LEU A 67 -8.79 -11.91 3.03
N LYS A 68 -9.76 -12.17 2.16
CA LYS A 68 -11.19 -12.06 2.47
C LYS A 68 -11.61 -12.95 3.65
N ARG A 69 -10.97 -14.11 3.83
CA ARG A 69 -11.30 -15.05 4.91
C ARG A 69 -11.15 -14.45 6.31
N TYR A 70 -10.33 -13.41 6.46
CA TYR A 70 -10.13 -12.76 7.77
C TYR A 70 -11.23 -11.76 8.12
N GLY A 71 -12.11 -11.42 7.18
CA GLY A 71 -13.12 -10.40 7.40
C GLY A 71 -12.49 -9.07 7.82
N SER A 72 -12.98 -8.48 8.91
CA SER A 72 -12.41 -7.27 9.51
C SER A 72 -11.35 -7.57 10.57
N GLY A 73 -11.05 -8.85 10.79
CA GLY A 73 -10.09 -9.28 11.82
C GLY A 73 -8.64 -9.18 11.37
N VAL A 74 -7.77 -9.62 12.27
CA VAL A 74 -6.32 -9.60 12.04
C VAL A 74 -5.92 -10.67 11.04
N VAL A 75 -5.07 -10.29 10.09
CA VAL A 75 -4.42 -11.23 9.18
C VAL A 75 -3.27 -11.88 9.94
N THR A 76 -3.44 -13.17 10.27
CA THR A 76 -2.51 -13.87 11.15
C THR A 76 -1.38 -14.58 10.41
N GLU A 77 -1.53 -14.84 9.12
CA GLU A 77 -0.57 -15.59 8.32
C GLU A 77 -0.27 -14.87 7.01
N GLU A 78 0.93 -15.09 6.49
CA GLU A 78 1.27 -14.63 5.16
C GLU A 78 0.45 -15.37 4.11
N ILE A 79 0.26 -14.71 2.96
CA ILE A 79 -0.40 -15.33 1.81
C ILE A 79 0.54 -16.42 1.27
N PRO A 80 0.06 -17.67 1.11
CA PRO A 80 0.93 -18.75 0.64
C PRO A 80 1.22 -18.68 -0.85
N ASP A 81 2.29 -19.36 -1.24
CA ASP A 81 2.64 -19.60 -2.64
C ASP A 81 2.92 -18.34 -3.47
N VAL A 82 3.45 -17.31 -2.82
CA VAL A 82 3.92 -16.10 -3.51
C VAL A 82 5.40 -15.88 -3.21
N PRO A 83 6.15 -15.28 -4.16
CA PRO A 83 7.56 -14.99 -3.95
C PRO A 83 7.77 -14.02 -2.79
N GLU A 84 8.90 -14.17 -2.11
CA GLU A 84 9.31 -13.27 -1.03
C GLU A 84 10.16 -12.13 -1.55
N ILE A 85 10.02 -10.95 -0.93
CA ILE A 85 11.02 -9.90 -1.05
C ILE A 85 12.10 -10.21 -0.03
N PRO A 86 13.36 -10.44 -0.45
CA PRO A 86 14.43 -10.71 0.50
C PRO A 86 14.64 -9.55 1.46
N GLU A 87 14.85 -9.84 2.75
CA GLU A 87 15.04 -8.80 3.76
C GLU A 87 16.24 -7.90 3.49
N ASN A 88 17.26 -8.43 2.80
CA ASN A 88 18.45 -7.66 2.44
C ASN A 88 18.29 -6.88 1.13
N SER A 89 17.12 -6.91 0.50
CA SER A 89 16.89 -6.16 -0.74
C SER A 89 16.64 -4.68 -0.44
N GLY A 90 16.91 -3.82 -1.42
CA GLY A 90 16.65 -2.39 -1.31
C GLY A 90 15.17 -2.02 -1.16
N ALA A 91 14.25 -2.94 -1.44
CA ALA A 91 12.82 -2.70 -1.28
C ALA A 91 12.42 -2.60 0.19
N TYR A 92 13.09 -3.33 1.09
CA TYR A 92 12.72 -3.33 2.51
C TYR A 92 12.86 -1.97 3.19
N PRO A 93 13.97 -1.22 3.04
CA PRO A 93 14.04 0.13 3.60
C PRO A 93 12.92 1.03 3.11
N PHE A 94 12.54 0.91 1.84
CA PHE A 94 11.42 1.66 1.29
C PHE A 94 10.09 1.27 1.93
N LEU A 95 9.80 -0.04 2.05
CA LEU A 95 8.57 -0.52 2.68
C LEU A 95 8.53 -0.16 4.17
N ASN A 96 9.66 -0.22 4.85
CA ASN A 96 9.75 0.24 6.24
C ASN A 96 9.41 1.73 6.37
N ALA A 97 9.88 2.56 5.43
CA ALA A 97 9.54 3.99 5.44
C ALA A 97 8.04 4.22 5.27
N VAL A 98 7.39 3.47 4.37
CA VAL A 98 5.94 3.52 4.20
C VAL A 98 5.23 3.09 5.47
N PHE A 99 5.66 2.00 6.08
CA PHE A 99 5.07 1.49 7.31
C PHE A 99 5.24 2.50 8.46
N ASN A 100 6.41 3.13 8.58
CA ASN A 100 6.65 4.13 9.62
C ASN A 100 5.75 5.35 9.46
N LYS A 101 5.40 5.72 8.22
CA LYS A 101 4.52 6.85 7.97
C LYS A 101 3.05 6.52 8.23
N TYR A 102 2.59 5.34 7.87
CA TYR A 102 1.16 5.01 7.84
C TYR A 102 0.73 3.89 8.80
N GLY A 103 1.65 3.07 9.24
CA GLY A 103 1.32 1.83 9.97
C GLY A 103 0.63 2.03 11.30
N MET A 104 0.83 3.17 11.96
CA MET A 104 0.23 3.47 13.26
C MET A 104 -1.19 4.04 13.16
N TYR A 105 -1.63 4.44 11.97
CA TYR A 105 -2.99 4.95 11.80
C TYR A 105 -4.01 3.81 11.91
N THR A 106 -5.18 4.15 12.46
CA THR A 106 -6.32 3.21 12.49
C THR A 106 -6.86 3.02 11.06
N PRO A 107 -7.60 1.92 10.81
CA PRO A 107 -8.25 1.76 9.51
C PRO A 107 -9.10 2.96 9.11
N ALA A 108 -9.86 3.54 10.05
CA ALA A 108 -10.70 4.72 9.77
C ALA A 108 -9.86 5.93 9.36
N GLN A 109 -8.72 6.16 10.02
CA GLN A 109 -7.81 7.24 9.67
C GLN A 109 -7.22 7.04 8.27
N LEU A 110 -6.86 5.81 7.92
CA LEU A 110 -6.33 5.50 6.59
C LEU A 110 -7.38 5.71 5.50
N VAL A 111 -8.64 5.33 5.76
CA VAL A 111 -9.75 5.63 4.84
C VAL A 111 -9.85 7.15 4.63
N ALA A 112 -9.83 7.93 5.71
CA ALA A 112 -9.92 9.38 5.63
C ALA A 112 -8.77 9.98 4.81
N ILE A 113 -7.55 9.46 4.96
CA ILE A 113 -6.39 9.92 4.18
C ILE A 113 -6.62 9.69 2.68
N THR A 114 -7.15 8.53 2.29
CA THR A 114 -7.41 8.23 0.88
C THR A 114 -8.60 8.99 0.30
N HIS A 115 -9.44 9.57 1.14
CA HIS A 115 -10.63 10.34 0.74
C HIS A 115 -10.40 11.86 0.77
N GLN A 116 -9.17 12.32 0.96
CA GLN A 116 -8.86 13.75 1.00
C GLN A 116 -9.24 14.44 -0.31
N PRO A 117 -9.61 15.74 -0.27
CA PRO A 117 -9.91 16.49 -1.49
C PRO A 117 -8.74 16.41 -2.47
N GLY A 118 -9.04 16.11 -3.73
CA GLY A 118 -8.03 15.96 -4.78
C GLY A 118 -7.36 14.60 -4.83
N ALA A 119 -7.66 13.68 -3.91
CA ALA A 119 -7.10 12.34 -3.94
C ALA A 119 -7.58 11.56 -5.17
N PRO A 120 -6.76 10.63 -5.68
CA PRO A 120 -7.12 9.87 -6.89
C PRO A 120 -8.46 9.15 -6.78
N TRP A 121 -8.78 8.62 -5.60
CA TRP A 121 -10.03 7.92 -5.33
C TRP A 121 -11.27 8.77 -5.67
N GLN A 122 -11.20 10.07 -5.41
CA GLN A 122 -12.32 10.99 -5.67
C GLN A 122 -12.49 11.35 -7.14
N ASN A 123 -11.46 11.13 -7.95
CA ASN A 123 -11.42 11.60 -9.33
C ASN A 123 -11.76 10.54 -10.36
N VAL A 124 -12.27 9.39 -9.93
CA VAL A 124 -12.71 8.32 -10.80
C VAL A 124 -14.10 7.83 -10.38
N CYS A 125 -14.80 7.16 -11.28
CA CYS A 125 -16.10 6.58 -10.96
C CYS A 125 -15.94 5.45 -9.93
N PRO A 126 -16.93 5.25 -9.06
CA PRO A 126 -16.91 4.14 -8.11
C PRO A 126 -16.66 2.81 -8.83
N ARG A 127 -15.81 1.96 -8.24
CA ARG A 127 -15.43 0.63 -8.72
C ARG A 127 -14.57 0.63 -9.98
N SER A 128 -14.24 1.79 -10.54
CA SER A 128 -13.35 1.83 -11.69
C SER A 128 -11.89 1.78 -11.29
N VAL A 129 -11.02 1.48 -12.25
CA VAL A 129 -9.57 1.49 -12.05
C VAL A 129 -9.10 2.93 -11.80
N ILE A 130 -8.20 3.10 -10.83
CA ILE A 130 -7.52 4.37 -10.61
C ILE A 130 -6.21 4.31 -11.42
N PRO A 131 -6.07 5.14 -12.48
CA PRO A 131 -4.86 5.08 -13.31
C PRO A 131 -3.60 5.45 -12.53
N ASP A 132 -2.49 4.79 -12.84
CA ASP A 132 -1.20 5.06 -12.22
C ASP A 132 -0.78 6.52 -12.39
N GLU A 133 -1.14 7.15 -13.50
CA GLU A 133 -0.83 8.56 -13.76
C GLU A 133 -1.47 9.49 -12.71
N LEU A 134 -2.72 9.23 -12.33
CA LEU A 134 -3.40 9.99 -11.27
C LEU A 134 -2.73 9.76 -9.91
N ILE A 135 -2.38 8.52 -9.63
CA ILE A 135 -1.72 8.17 -8.37
C ILE A 135 -0.36 8.87 -8.28
N ALA A 136 0.45 8.75 -9.34
CA ALA A 136 1.78 9.36 -9.39
C ALA A 136 1.71 10.87 -9.18
N GLU A 137 0.81 11.54 -9.87
CA GLU A 137 0.64 12.99 -9.78
C GLU A 137 0.29 13.42 -8.36
N TYR A 138 -0.65 12.73 -7.74
CA TYR A 138 -1.08 13.05 -6.39
C TYR A 138 0.07 12.91 -5.38
N PHE A 139 0.80 11.78 -5.42
CA PHE A 139 1.89 11.55 -4.46
C PHE A 139 3.07 12.48 -4.70
N LYS A 140 3.36 12.85 -5.95
CA LYS A 140 4.40 13.85 -6.26
C LYS A 140 4.11 15.21 -5.64
N ASN A 141 2.85 15.59 -5.54
CA ASN A 141 2.42 16.90 -5.07
C ASN A 141 2.09 16.95 -3.58
N LEU A 142 2.23 15.84 -2.86
CA LEU A 142 2.03 15.86 -1.41
C LEU A 142 3.10 16.73 -0.75
N PRO A 143 2.69 17.64 0.18
CA PRO A 143 3.64 18.53 0.84
C PRO A 143 4.62 17.79 1.73
N GLU A 144 4.17 16.70 2.38
CA GLU A 144 5.00 15.87 3.24
C GLU A 144 5.50 14.67 2.47
N LYS A 145 6.82 14.58 2.29
CA LYS A 145 7.43 13.48 1.56
C LYS A 145 7.68 12.29 2.47
N LEU A 146 7.90 11.13 1.87
CA LEU A 146 8.23 9.91 2.60
C LEU A 146 9.63 10.04 3.21
N LYS A 147 9.72 9.92 4.53
CA LYS A 147 11.00 10.00 5.24
C LYS A 147 11.90 8.85 4.84
N GLY A 148 13.16 9.15 4.55
CA GLY A 148 14.14 8.16 4.12
C GLY A 148 14.09 7.85 2.63
N SER A 149 13.09 8.34 1.89
CA SER A 149 12.95 8.06 0.46
C SER A 149 14.10 8.63 -0.37
N ALA A 150 14.64 9.78 0.03
CA ALA A 150 15.78 10.39 -0.64
C ALA A 150 17.04 9.52 -0.54
N ASN A 151 17.17 8.76 0.55
CA ASN A 151 18.28 7.84 0.75
C ASN A 151 18.03 6.50 0.05
N ALA A 152 16.79 6.10 -0.08
CA ALA A 152 16.43 4.83 -0.75
C ALA A 152 16.67 4.90 -2.26
N GLY A 153 16.66 6.08 -2.86
CA GLY A 153 16.91 6.30 -4.28
C GLY A 153 18.37 6.46 -4.65
N LYS A 154 19.24 6.41 -3.69
CA LYS A 154 20.69 6.49 -3.89
C LYS A 154 21.30 5.10 -3.82
#